data_30b45dca030ab9ef96240e31a5aa5cca
#
_entry.id   30b45dca030ab9ef96240e31a5aa5cca
#
_cell.length_a   1.000
_cell.length_b   1.000
_cell.length_c   1.000
_cell.angle_alpha   90.00
_cell.angle_beta   90.00
_cell.angle_gamma   90.00
#
_symmetry.space_group_name_H-M   'P 1'
#
loop_
_entity.id
_entity.type
_entity.pdbx_description
1 polymer ?
#
loop_
_entity_poly.entity_id
_entity_poly.type
_entity_poly.pdbx_seq_one_letter_code
_entity_poly.pdbx_strand_id
1 'polypeptide(L)'
;MFSLIQKILFNTTLFLAILLSNAILIIYTDAFYEFEFNKNNTALKTGIEKNDLSIVIDNIQDFFHEESNEKINISIYINGIKKQLFNSKEIHHMIDVKNLIQNIKFFIYLLWIITLIILLMKITLSKEKKLNSIHII
;
A
#
# COMPACT_ATOMS: atom_id res chain seq x y z
N MET A 1 2.34 -25.10 24.77
CA MET A 1 3.44 -24.11 24.61
C MET A 1 3.68 -23.93 23.12
N PHE A 2 3.66 -22.70 22.62
CA PHE A 2 3.98 -22.46 21.21
C PHE A 2 5.38 -22.97 20.91
N SER A 3 5.52 -23.74 19.82
CA SER A 3 6.85 -24.17 19.37
C SER A 3 7.68 -22.94 18.96
N LEU A 4 8.99 -23.04 18.96
CA LEU A 4 9.88 -21.97 18.49
C LEU A 4 9.52 -21.55 17.07
N ILE A 5 9.22 -22.51 16.19
CA ILE A 5 8.82 -22.29 14.80
C ILE A 5 7.55 -21.43 14.71
N GLN A 6 6.53 -21.72 15.52
CA GLN A 6 5.28 -20.93 15.53
C GLN A 6 5.49 -19.49 15.99
N LYS A 7 6.41 -19.27 16.95
CA LYS A 7 6.77 -17.91 17.39
C LYS A 7 7.48 -17.13 16.28
N ILE A 8 8.44 -17.76 15.62
CA ILE A 8 9.17 -17.16 14.49
C ILE A 8 8.19 -16.81 13.39
N LEU A 9 7.34 -17.77 12.98
CA LEU A 9 6.36 -17.56 11.92
C LEU A 9 5.41 -16.41 12.24
N PHE A 10 4.85 -16.38 13.46
CA PHE A 10 3.96 -15.28 13.89
C PHE A 10 4.65 -13.92 13.82
N ASN A 11 5.86 -13.81 14.39
CA ASN A 11 6.58 -12.53 14.41
C ASN A 11 6.95 -12.06 12.99
N THR A 12 7.37 -12.99 12.12
CA THR A 12 7.74 -12.67 10.74
C THR A 12 6.52 -12.23 9.93
N THR A 13 5.40 -12.97 10.01
CA THR A 13 4.19 -12.60 9.26
C THR A 13 3.59 -11.29 9.76
N LEU A 14 3.57 -11.06 11.08
CA LEU A 14 3.10 -9.81 11.68
C LEU A 14 3.97 -8.62 11.25
N PHE A 15 5.29 -8.77 11.33
CA PHE A 15 6.23 -7.72 10.91
C PHE A 15 6.06 -7.36 9.44
N LEU A 16 6.02 -8.35 8.55
CA LEU A 16 5.83 -8.12 7.12
C LEU A 16 4.45 -7.52 6.81
N ALA A 17 3.39 -7.97 7.48
CA ALA A 17 2.05 -7.42 7.31
C ALA A 17 2.02 -5.93 7.67
N ILE A 18 2.59 -5.54 8.81
CA ILE A 18 2.65 -4.14 9.24
C ILE A 18 3.53 -3.32 8.28
N LEU A 19 4.72 -3.80 7.93
CA LEU A 19 5.66 -3.08 7.06
C LEU A 19 5.03 -2.79 5.70
N LEU A 20 4.47 -3.82 5.04
CA LEU A 20 3.88 -3.66 3.71
C LEU A 20 2.58 -2.85 3.75
N SER A 21 1.77 -2.98 4.81
CA SER A 21 0.57 -2.15 4.99
C SER A 21 0.93 -0.67 5.09
N ASN A 22 1.98 -0.31 5.84
CA ASN A 22 2.46 1.07 5.92
C ASN A 22 3.01 1.57 4.57
N ALA A 23 3.72 0.74 3.82
CA ALA A 23 4.22 1.12 2.50
C ALA A 23 3.05 1.44 1.53
N ILE A 24 2.00 0.62 1.53
CA ILE A 24 0.80 0.88 0.74
C ILE A 24 0.07 2.14 1.22
N LEU A 25 -0.04 2.35 2.54
CA LEU A 25 -0.67 3.55 3.08
C LEU A 25 0.00 4.84 2.58
N ILE A 26 1.33 4.87 2.51
CA ILE A 26 2.09 6.03 2.00
C ILE A 26 1.73 6.32 0.54
N ILE A 27 1.62 5.29 -0.30
CA ILE A 27 1.27 5.43 -1.73
C ILE A 27 -0.11 6.09 -1.91
N TYR A 28 -1.04 5.87 -0.98
CA TYR A 28 -2.39 6.42 -1.00
C TYR A 28 -2.58 7.68 -0.13
N THR A 29 -1.50 8.34 0.26
CA THR A 29 -1.56 9.54 1.10
C THR A 29 -1.17 10.78 0.29
N ASP A 30 -2.13 11.69 0.03
CA ASP A 30 -1.91 12.94 -0.71
C ASP A 30 -0.79 13.77 -0.10
N ALA A 31 -0.77 13.87 1.22
CA ALA A 31 0.25 14.62 1.96
C ALA A 31 1.68 14.17 1.64
N PHE A 32 1.90 12.90 1.28
CA PHE A 32 3.21 12.40 0.86
C PHE A 32 3.63 13.02 -0.49
N TYR A 33 2.72 13.04 -1.47
CA TYR A 33 2.98 13.64 -2.78
C TYR A 33 3.17 15.14 -2.68
N GLU A 34 2.32 15.83 -1.92
CA GLU A 34 2.44 17.27 -1.67
C GLU A 34 3.78 17.62 -1.03
N PHE A 35 4.20 16.85 -0.02
CA PHE A 35 5.50 17.02 0.63
C PHE A 35 6.64 16.85 -0.37
N GLU A 36 6.65 15.76 -1.15
CA GLU A 36 7.71 15.50 -2.14
C GLU A 36 7.72 16.55 -3.26
N PHE A 37 6.57 17.00 -3.75
CA PHE A 37 6.48 18.03 -4.79
C PHE A 37 7.00 19.38 -4.28
N ASN A 38 6.67 19.77 -3.06
CA ASN A 38 7.18 20.99 -2.44
C ASN A 38 8.69 20.91 -2.17
N LYS A 39 9.14 19.82 -1.57
CA LYS A 39 10.57 19.58 -1.26
C LYS A 39 11.44 19.62 -2.51
N ASN A 40 10.97 19.05 -3.61
CA ASN A 40 11.70 18.98 -4.86
C ASN A 40 11.51 20.22 -5.75
N ASN A 41 10.71 21.22 -5.34
CA ASN A 41 10.34 22.40 -6.14
C ASN A 41 9.80 21.99 -7.54
N THR A 42 8.92 20.98 -7.57
CA THR A 42 8.43 20.35 -8.80
C THR A 42 7.77 21.39 -9.73
N ALA A 43 6.95 22.29 -9.19
CA ALA A 43 6.31 23.37 -9.96
C ALA A 43 7.33 24.22 -10.75
N LEU A 44 8.43 24.64 -10.10
CA LEU A 44 9.47 25.44 -10.75
C LEU A 44 10.25 24.66 -11.80
N LYS A 45 10.52 23.38 -11.55
CA LYS A 45 11.31 22.54 -12.45
C LYS A 45 10.54 22.08 -13.68
N THR A 46 9.24 21.87 -13.54
CA THR A 46 8.39 21.34 -14.61
C THR A 46 7.62 22.41 -15.34
N GLY A 47 7.45 23.61 -14.75
CA GLY A 47 6.59 24.67 -15.28
C GLY A 47 5.09 24.38 -15.09
N ILE A 48 4.74 23.41 -14.24
CA ILE A 48 3.37 23.08 -13.87
C ILE A 48 2.92 24.01 -12.74
N GLU A 49 1.73 24.60 -12.85
CA GLU A 49 1.19 25.43 -11.78
C GLU A 49 0.88 24.61 -10.52
N LYS A 50 0.99 25.24 -9.34
CA LYS A 50 0.74 24.54 -8.05
C LYS A 50 -0.66 23.91 -7.99
N ASN A 51 -1.67 24.60 -8.53
CA ASN A 51 -3.04 24.09 -8.55
C ASN A 51 -3.20 22.87 -9.46
N ASP A 52 -2.45 22.81 -10.56
CA ASP A 52 -2.46 21.64 -11.45
C ASP A 52 -1.73 20.43 -10.82
N LEU A 53 -0.77 20.65 -9.92
CA LEU A 53 -0.10 19.58 -9.22
C LEU A 53 -1.06 18.80 -8.29
N SER A 54 -2.02 19.47 -7.63
CA SER A 54 -3.03 18.75 -6.83
C SER A 54 -3.93 17.88 -7.71
N ILE A 55 -4.35 18.41 -8.87
CA ILE A 55 -5.13 17.64 -9.85
C ILE A 55 -4.33 16.41 -10.35
N VAL A 56 -3.02 16.55 -10.52
CA VAL A 56 -2.15 15.43 -10.90
C VAL A 56 -2.12 14.36 -9.81
N ILE A 57 -2.02 14.76 -8.51
CA ILE A 57 -2.03 13.83 -7.37
C ILE A 57 -3.35 13.07 -7.36
N ASP A 58 -4.48 13.76 -7.40
CA ASP A 58 -5.82 13.16 -7.37
C ASP A 58 -5.97 12.12 -8.50
N ASN A 59 -5.61 12.48 -9.73
CA ASN A 59 -5.70 11.57 -10.88
C ASN A 59 -4.76 10.35 -10.77
N ILE A 60 -3.56 10.52 -10.20
CA ILE A 60 -2.64 9.39 -9.97
C ILE A 60 -3.22 8.46 -8.91
N GLN A 61 -3.79 9.00 -7.86
CA GLN A 61 -4.40 8.20 -6.80
C GLN A 61 -5.64 7.45 -7.30
N ASP A 62 -6.54 8.13 -8.00
CA ASP A 62 -7.70 7.52 -8.63
C ASP A 62 -7.28 6.36 -9.54
N PHE A 63 -6.25 6.57 -10.37
CA PHE A 63 -5.70 5.52 -11.21
C PHE A 63 -5.22 4.30 -10.42
N PHE A 64 -4.57 4.47 -9.26
CA PHE A 64 -4.13 3.36 -8.42
C PHE A 64 -5.25 2.73 -7.59
N HIS A 65 -6.33 3.47 -7.30
CA HIS A 65 -7.50 2.96 -6.59
C HIS A 65 -8.44 2.15 -7.49
N GLU A 66 -8.58 2.54 -8.75
CA GLU A 66 -9.48 1.87 -9.67
C GLU A 66 -9.04 0.44 -9.99
N GLU A 67 -9.99 -0.48 -10.05
CA GLU A 67 -9.75 -1.86 -10.51
C GLU A 67 -9.72 -1.97 -12.04
N SER A 68 -10.19 -0.93 -12.74
CA SER A 68 -10.20 -0.89 -14.20
C SER A 68 -8.80 -0.75 -14.79
N ASN A 69 -8.57 -1.37 -15.94
CA ASN A 69 -7.34 -1.22 -16.71
C ASN A 69 -7.37 0.05 -17.59
N GLU A 70 -8.15 1.06 -17.22
CA GLU A 70 -8.17 2.30 -17.95
C GLU A 70 -6.80 2.98 -17.92
N LYS A 71 -6.41 3.50 -19.08
CA LYS A 71 -5.12 4.20 -19.22
C LYS A 71 -5.20 5.56 -18.53
N ILE A 72 -4.24 5.83 -17.67
CA ILE A 72 -4.07 7.17 -17.11
C ILE A 72 -3.87 8.19 -18.24
N ASN A 73 -4.76 9.20 -18.32
CA ASN A 73 -4.71 10.24 -19.34
C ASN A 73 -4.88 11.61 -18.69
N ILE A 74 -3.78 12.14 -18.18
CA ILE A 74 -3.75 13.45 -17.52
C ILE A 74 -3.24 14.49 -18.51
N SER A 75 -4.06 15.51 -18.77
CA SER A 75 -3.66 16.67 -19.57
C SER A 75 -3.64 17.91 -18.68
N ILE A 76 -2.53 18.63 -18.65
CA ILE A 76 -2.29 19.82 -17.85
C ILE A 76 -1.71 20.94 -18.67
N TYR A 77 -1.73 22.17 -18.14
CA TYR A 77 -1.06 23.31 -18.75
C TYR A 77 0.38 23.40 -18.26
N ILE A 78 1.34 23.35 -19.18
CA ILE A 78 2.76 23.56 -18.92
C ILE A 78 3.17 24.82 -19.68
N ASN A 79 3.53 25.87 -18.96
CA ASN A 79 3.85 27.18 -19.55
C ASN A 79 2.73 27.71 -20.49
N GLY A 80 1.46 27.53 -20.09
CA GLY A 80 0.30 27.98 -20.83
C GLY A 80 -0.11 27.11 -22.04
N ILE A 81 0.59 26.01 -22.29
CA ILE A 81 0.30 25.09 -23.40
C ILE A 81 -0.27 23.79 -22.80
N LYS A 82 -1.45 23.37 -23.25
CA LYS A 82 -2.04 22.10 -22.85
C LYS A 82 -1.22 20.94 -23.40
N LYS A 83 -0.68 20.10 -22.52
CA LYS A 83 0.12 18.93 -22.88
C LYS A 83 -0.34 17.70 -22.11
N GLN A 84 -0.15 16.54 -22.69
CA GLN A 84 -0.31 15.27 -21.98
C GLN A 84 0.87 15.07 -21.02
N LEU A 85 0.57 14.76 -19.77
CA LEU A 85 1.58 14.65 -18.70
C LEU A 85 2.51 13.46 -18.93
N PHE A 86 1.96 12.31 -19.33
CA PHE A 86 2.70 11.08 -19.51
C PHE A 86 2.77 10.67 -20.99
N ASN A 87 3.94 10.22 -21.41
CA ASN A 87 4.12 9.59 -22.71
C ASN A 87 3.73 8.09 -22.65
N SER A 88 3.65 7.42 -23.80
CA SER A 88 3.19 6.03 -23.89
C SER A 88 4.04 5.05 -23.07
N LYS A 89 5.36 5.29 -22.94
CA LYS A 89 6.27 4.46 -22.14
C LYS A 89 6.01 4.63 -20.64
N GLU A 90 5.78 5.85 -20.20
CA GLU A 90 5.45 6.18 -18.81
C GLU A 90 4.09 5.60 -18.43
N ILE A 91 3.09 5.66 -19.30
CA ILE A 91 1.78 5.04 -19.10
C ILE A 91 1.91 3.53 -18.91
N HIS A 92 2.71 2.84 -19.73
CA HIS A 92 2.96 1.40 -19.54
C HIS A 92 3.61 1.11 -18.19
N HIS A 93 4.62 1.91 -17.82
CA HIS A 93 5.25 1.77 -16.51
C HIS A 93 4.27 1.98 -15.36
N MET A 94 3.37 2.96 -15.45
CA MET A 94 2.33 3.21 -14.45
C MET A 94 1.37 2.02 -14.32
N ILE A 95 1.02 1.37 -15.42
CA ILE A 95 0.21 0.14 -15.40
C ILE A 95 0.94 -1.00 -14.70
N ASP A 96 2.23 -1.18 -14.97
CA ASP A 96 3.05 -2.20 -14.29
C ASP A 96 3.12 -1.94 -12.78
N VAL A 97 3.32 -0.69 -12.38
CA VAL A 97 3.31 -0.29 -10.96
C VAL A 97 1.94 -0.54 -10.32
N LYS A 98 0.83 -0.24 -11.02
CA LYS A 98 -0.52 -0.54 -10.54
C LYS A 98 -0.71 -2.04 -10.27
N ASN A 99 -0.31 -2.88 -11.23
CA ASN A 99 -0.39 -4.33 -11.09
C ASN A 99 0.46 -4.84 -9.91
N LEU A 100 1.65 -4.26 -9.72
CA LEU A 100 2.51 -4.57 -8.58
C LEU A 100 1.83 -4.21 -7.25
N ILE A 101 1.24 -3.02 -7.15
CA ILE A 101 0.50 -2.56 -5.96
C ILE A 101 -0.67 -3.51 -5.64
N GLN A 102 -1.43 -3.93 -6.65
CA GLN A 102 -2.55 -4.87 -6.47
C GLN A 102 -2.06 -6.24 -5.96
N ASN A 103 -0.97 -6.76 -6.51
CA ASN A 103 -0.36 -8.00 -6.05
C ASN A 103 0.15 -7.89 -4.60
N ILE A 104 0.76 -6.77 -4.23
CA ILE A 104 1.21 -6.51 -2.86
C ILE A 104 0.01 -6.43 -1.90
N LYS A 105 -1.08 -5.77 -2.27
CA LYS A 105 -2.32 -5.75 -1.47
C LYS A 105 -2.84 -7.16 -1.20
N PHE A 106 -2.93 -7.99 -2.25
CA PHE A 106 -3.35 -9.39 -2.09
C PHE A 106 -2.43 -10.16 -1.12
N PHE A 107 -1.12 -9.97 -1.25
CA PHE A 107 -0.15 -10.60 -0.35
C PHE A 107 -0.29 -10.10 1.11
N ILE A 108 -0.57 -8.82 1.33
CA ILE A 108 -0.85 -8.26 2.66
C ILE A 108 -2.08 -8.95 3.29
N TYR A 109 -3.16 -9.14 2.53
CA TYR A 109 -4.35 -9.86 3.02
C TYR A 109 -4.01 -11.28 3.47
N LEU A 110 -3.20 -12.01 2.70
CA LEU A 110 -2.74 -13.35 3.09
C LEU A 110 -1.92 -13.32 4.38
N LEU A 111 -1.01 -12.37 4.53
CA LEU A 111 -0.20 -12.22 5.74
C LEU A 111 -1.08 -11.95 6.99
N TRP A 112 -2.08 -11.09 6.88
CA TRP A 112 -3.02 -10.81 7.97
C TRP A 112 -3.85 -12.03 8.33
N ILE A 113 -4.35 -12.78 7.33
CA ILE A 113 -5.10 -14.03 7.56
C ILE A 113 -4.23 -15.06 8.29
N ILE A 114 -3.00 -15.29 7.82
CA ILE A 114 -2.07 -16.24 8.47
C ILE A 114 -1.77 -15.81 9.91
N THR A 115 -1.49 -14.53 10.13
CA THR A 115 -1.22 -13.98 11.46
C THR A 115 -2.41 -14.19 12.39
N LEU A 116 -3.64 -13.94 11.90
CA LEU A 116 -4.87 -14.15 12.66
C LEU A 116 -5.09 -15.62 13.01
N ILE A 117 -4.89 -16.53 12.07
CA ILE A 117 -5.01 -17.98 12.31
C ILE A 117 -4.05 -18.43 13.40
N ILE A 118 -2.78 -18.02 13.33
CA ILE A 118 -1.77 -18.37 14.34
C ILE A 118 -2.17 -17.80 15.71
N LEU A 119 -2.71 -16.59 15.76
CA LEU A 119 -3.18 -15.96 17.01
C LEU A 119 -4.36 -16.74 17.62
N LEU A 120 -5.35 -17.11 16.81
CA LEU A 120 -6.51 -17.89 17.25
C LEU A 120 -6.08 -19.26 17.78
N MET A 121 -5.19 -19.96 17.10
CA MET A 121 -4.61 -21.23 17.59
C MET A 121 -3.91 -21.05 18.95
N LYS A 122 -3.21 -19.95 19.17
CA LYS A 122 -2.59 -19.64 20.46
C LYS A 122 -3.62 -19.50 21.57
N ILE A 123 -4.71 -18.81 21.32
CA ILE A 123 -5.78 -18.55 22.30
C ILE A 123 -6.48 -19.86 22.67
N THR A 124 -6.84 -20.70 21.68
CA THR A 124 -7.54 -21.98 21.93
C THR A 124 -6.69 -22.94 22.74
N LEU A 125 -5.43 -23.16 22.35
CA LEU A 125 -4.50 -24.02 23.09
C LEU A 125 -4.22 -23.54 24.51
N SER A 126 -4.25 -22.23 24.75
CA SER A 126 -4.09 -21.67 26.08
C SER A 126 -5.32 -21.92 26.96
N LYS A 127 -6.54 -21.84 26.40
CA LYS A 127 -7.79 -22.13 27.14
C LYS A 127 -7.89 -23.60 27.51
N GLU A 128 -7.58 -24.53 26.63
CA GLU A 128 -7.60 -25.97 26.91
C GLU A 128 -6.67 -26.35 28.08
N LYS A 129 -5.46 -25.80 28.10
CA LYS A 129 -4.52 -26.02 29.21
C LYS A 129 -5.05 -25.54 30.56
N LYS A 130 -5.73 -24.36 30.56
CA LYS A 130 -6.30 -23.81 31.79
C LYS A 130 -7.47 -24.65 32.29
N LEU A 131 -8.32 -25.18 31.41
CA LEU A 131 -9.44 -26.06 31.76
C LEU A 131 -8.94 -27.39 32.31
N ASN A 132 -7.95 -28.04 31.68
CA ASN A 132 -7.39 -29.28 32.11
C ASN A 132 -6.66 -29.19 33.49
N SER A 133 -6.07 -28.01 33.79
CA SER A 133 -5.44 -27.81 35.12
C SER A 133 -6.44 -27.63 36.25
N ILE A 134 -7.70 -27.25 35.95
CA ILE A 134 -8.77 -27.10 36.96
C ILE A 134 -9.45 -28.45 37.25
N HIS A 135 -9.44 -29.40 36.32
CA HIS A 135 -10.04 -30.73 36.51
C HIS A 135 -9.15 -31.75 37.22
N ILE A 136 -7.92 -31.39 37.57
CA ILE A 136 -6.94 -32.28 38.24
C ILE A 136 -6.84 -31.99 39.76
N ILE A 137 -7.62 -31.04 40.26
CA ILE A 137 -7.79 -30.73 41.70
C ILE A 137 -9.14 -31.28 42.18
#